data_4bd9a70a610322241b8ebfc8344fc43b
#
_entry.id   4bd9a70a610322241b8ebfc8344fc43b
#
_cell.length_a   1.000
_cell.length_b   1.000
_cell.length_c   1.000
_cell.angle_alpha   90.00
_cell.angle_beta   90.00
_cell.angle_gamma   90.00
#
_symmetry.space_group_name_H-M   'P 1'
#
loop_
_entity.id
_entity.type
_entity.pdbx_description
1 polymer ?
#
loop_
_entity_poly.entity_id
_entity_poly.type
_entity_poly.pdbx_seq_one_letter_code
_entity_poly.pdbx_strand_id
1 'polypeptide(L)'
;KTNIKIEAIGSGKKIRGRKHRNWRPDLIILDDVENDENVRTPEQRKKLKDWFDKAVSKSGDDYTDIVYIGTLLHYDSLLAKTLTNPAYRSIKYKAVIQFSQADDLWQQWESIFTDLSNDDRESEALAFFQAHKEAMLEGTQSCGRKSCPTTT
;
A
#
# COMPACT_ATOMS: atom_id res chain seq x y z
N LYS A 1 32.10 -6.71 -16.45
CA LYS A 1 30.78 -7.39 -16.32
C LYS A 1 30.35 -7.25 -14.88
N THR A 2 29.30 -6.46 -14.63
CA THR A 2 28.71 -6.31 -13.30
C THR A 2 27.91 -7.58 -12.99
N ASN A 3 28.27 -8.27 -11.91
CA ASN A 3 27.66 -9.53 -11.52
C ASN A 3 26.59 -9.21 -10.46
N ILE A 4 25.36 -8.87 -10.89
CA ILE A 4 24.24 -8.60 -10.02
C ILE A 4 23.43 -9.89 -9.86
N LYS A 5 23.09 -10.23 -8.60
CA LYS A 5 22.14 -11.30 -8.27
C LYS A 5 20.84 -10.67 -7.76
N ILE A 6 19.72 -11.01 -8.38
CA ILE A 6 18.38 -10.67 -7.91
C ILE A 6 17.70 -11.97 -7.49
N GLU A 7 17.03 -11.96 -6.33
CA GLU A 7 16.33 -13.12 -5.78
C GLU A 7 14.99 -12.71 -5.23
N ALA A 8 13.90 -13.29 -5.73
CA ALA A 8 12.54 -13.08 -5.24
C ALA A 8 12.18 -14.14 -4.18
N ILE A 9 11.56 -13.72 -3.08
CA ILE A 9 11.22 -14.58 -1.94
C ILE A 9 9.85 -14.19 -1.42
N GLY A 10 8.94 -15.17 -1.25
CA GLY A 10 7.64 -14.92 -0.63
C GLY A 10 7.76 -14.52 0.84
N SER A 11 6.83 -13.67 1.30
CA SER A 11 6.75 -13.28 2.71
C SER A 11 6.61 -14.49 3.65
N GLY A 12 7.19 -14.40 4.85
CA GLY A 12 7.19 -15.49 5.82
C GLY A 12 8.18 -16.64 5.53
N LYS A 13 8.85 -16.64 4.37
CA LYS A 13 9.86 -17.65 4.06
C LYS A 13 11.20 -17.36 4.73
N LYS A 14 12.07 -18.39 4.81
CA LYS A 14 13.41 -18.27 5.39
C LYS A 14 14.30 -17.41 4.51
N ILE A 15 14.67 -16.23 5.02
CA ILE A 15 15.55 -15.26 4.34
C ILE A 15 16.98 -15.31 4.90
N ARG A 16 17.12 -15.56 6.21
CA ARG A 16 18.43 -15.55 6.89
C ARG A 16 19.43 -16.51 6.27
N GLY A 17 20.70 -16.04 6.18
CA GLY A 17 21.80 -16.83 5.64
C GLY A 17 21.92 -16.80 4.13
N ARG A 18 21.07 -16.05 3.41
CA ARG A 18 21.21 -15.86 1.97
C ARG A 18 22.36 -14.90 1.69
N LYS A 19 23.25 -15.34 0.81
CA LYS A 19 24.43 -14.60 0.40
C LYS A 19 24.69 -14.83 -1.09
N HIS A 20 25.32 -13.86 -1.72
CA HIS A 20 25.95 -14.06 -3.02
C HIS A 20 27.45 -14.05 -2.85
N ARG A 21 28.08 -15.21 -3.02
CA ARG A 21 29.50 -15.45 -2.62
C ARG A 21 29.61 -15.16 -1.10
N ASN A 22 30.42 -14.17 -0.69
CA ASN A 22 30.63 -13.80 0.72
C ASN A 22 29.85 -12.54 1.13
N TRP A 23 29.03 -11.96 0.22
CA TRP A 23 28.34 -10.70 0.43
C TRP A 23 26.88 -10.92 0.83
N ARG A 24 26.41 -10.14 1.80
CA ARG A 24 24.99 -10.00 2.13
C ARG A 24 24.31 -9.10 1.09
N PRO A 25 22.97 -9.05 1.05
CA PRO A 25 22.26 -8.16 0.14
C PRO A 25 22.66 -6.69 0.34
N ASP A 26 22.88 -5.96 -0.74
CA ASP A 26 23.06 -4.50 -0.71
C ASP A 26 21.71 -3.79 -0.58
N LEU A 27 20.64 -4.42 -1.09
CA LEU A 27 19.27 -3.87 -1.09
C LEU A 27 18.27 -4.99 -0.81
N ILE A 28 17.31 -4.70 0.08
CA ILE A 28 16.14 -5.53 0.35
C ILE A 28 14.90 -4.70 0.05
N ILE A 29 14.07 -5.16 -0.88
CA ILE A 29 12.79 -4.54 -1.21
C ILE A 29 11.67 -5.41 -0.65
N LEU A 30 10.83 -4.82 0.18
CA LEU A 30 9.57 -5.38 0.65
C LEU A 30 8.45 -4.74 -0.17
N ASP A 31 7.80 -5.55 -0.98
CA ASP A 31 6.74 -5.11 -1.88
C ASP A 31 5.44 -5.83 -1.51
N ASP A 32 4.44 -5.08 -1.07
CA ASP A 32 3.13 -5.54 -0.62
C ASP A 32 3.17 -6.84 0.23
N VAL A 33 4.06 -6.86 1.24
CA VAL A 33 4.19 -8.04 2.13
C VAL A 33 3.00 -8.22 3.08
N GLU A 34 2.17 -7.19 3.21
CA GLU A 34 0.92 -7.21 3.97
C GLU A 34 -0.27 -7.42 3.01
N ASN A 35 -1.22 -8.23 3.44
CA ASN A 35 -2.50 -8.45 2.77
C ASN A 35 -3.62 -8.57 3.81
N ASP A 36 -4.88 -8.58 3.38
CA ASP A 36 -6.04 -8.63 4.27
C ASP A 36 -6.03 -9.83 5.22
N GLU A 37 -5.48 -10.95 4.77
CA GLU A 37 -5.38 -12.16 5.57
C GLU A 37 -4.36 -12.01 6.70
N ASN A 38 -3.13 -11.57 6.39
CA ASN A 38 -2.03 -11.52 7.37
C ASN A 38 -2.08 -10.30 8.31
N VAL A 39 -2.97 -9.34 8.06
CA VAL A 39 -3.24 -8.21 8.98
C VAL A 39 -4.52 -8.38 9.79
N ARG A 40 -5.31 -9.41 9.52
CA ARG A 40 -6.66 -9.60 10.06
C ARG A 40 -6.67 -9.76 11.58
N THR A 41 -5.80 -10.61 12.12
CA THR A 41 -5.75 -10.87 13.57
C THR A 41 -4.48 -10.32 14.23
N PRO A 42 -4.51 -9.99 15.53
CA PRO A 42 -3.31 -9.55 16.26
C PRO A 42 -2.15 -10.55 16.18
N GLU A 43 -2.47 -11.85 16.20
CA GLU A 43 -1.47 -12.93 16.13
C GLU A 43 -0.77 -12.95 14.76
N GLN A 44 -1.52 -12.77 13.68
CA GLN A 44 -0.98 -12.70 12.32
C GLN A 44 -0.08 -11.46 12.15
N ARG A 45 -0.53 -10.29 12.62
CA ARG A 45 0.29 -9.06 12.62
C ARG A 45 1.56 -9.21 13.44
N LYS A 46 1.48 -9.84 14.62
CA LYS A 46 2.64 -10.15 15.45
C LYS A 46 3.60 -11.10 14.74
N LYS A 47 3.09 -12.16 14.11
CA LYS A 47 3.90 -13.13 13.35
C LYS A 47 4.66 -12.45 12.22
N LEU A 48 4.01 -11.55 11.48
CA LEU A 48 4.65 -10.80 10.40
C LEU A 48 5.72 -9.84 10.93
N LYS A 49 5.42 -9.14 12.02
CA LYS A 49 6.40 -8.28 12.70
C LYS A 49 7.60 -9.09 13.20
N ASP A 50 7.39 -10.22 13.82
CA ASP A 50 8.45 -11.12 14.30
C ASP A 50 9.32 -11.62 13.14
N TRP A 51 8.70 -11.94 12.01
CA TRP A 51 9.46 -12.33 10.80
C TRP A 51 10.29 -11.16 10.27
N PHE A 52 9.74 -9.95 10.21
CA PHE A 52 10.48 -8.77 9.81
C PHE A 52 11.67 -8.52 10.73
N ASP A 53 11.45 -8.43 12.04
CA ASP A 53 12.48 -8.10 13.03
C ASP A 53 13.57 -9.20 13.12
N LYS A 54 13.18 -10.47 13.04
CA LYS A 54 14.08 -11.61 13.27
C LYS A 54 14.74 -12.12 12.00
N ALA A 55 14.10 -11.97 10.85
CA ALA A 55 14.59 -12.52 9.59
C ALA A 55 15.02 -11.42 8.61
N VAL A 56 14.17 -10.45 8.27
CA VAL A 56 14.46 -9.43 7.27
C VAL A 56 15.57 -8.50 7.75
N SER A 57 15.36 -7.84 8.90
CA SER A 57 16.32 -6.88 9.47
C SER A 57 17.69 -7.49 9.79
N LYS A 58 17.75 -8.82 9.99
CA LYS A 58 18.99 -9.55 10.28
C LYS A 58 19.61 -10.22 9.03
N SER A 59 19.02 -10.04 7.86
CA SER A 59 19.55 -10.62 6.61
C SER A 59 20.56 -9.72 5.92
N GLY A 60 20.49 -8.42 6.19
CA GLY A 60 21.43 -7.42 5.69
C GLY A 60 22.70 -7.31 6.54
N ASP A 61 23.50 -6.32 6.20
CA ASP A 61 24.66 -5.83 6.93
C ASP A 61 24.52 -4.32 7.13
N ASP A 62 25.50 -3.65 7.73
CA ASP A 62 25.45 -2.20 8.04
C ASP A 62 25.27 -1.31 6.79
N TYR A 63 25.64 -1.81 5.61
CA TYR A 63 25.49 -1.13 4.32
C TYR A 63 24.21 -1.48 3.55
N THR A 64 23.34 -2.34 4.11
CA THR A 64 22.13 -2.81 3.41
C THR A 64 21.01 -1.78 3.50
N ASP A 65 20.54 -1.32 2.34
CA ASP A 65 19.33 -0.51 2.27
C ASP A 65 18.08 -1.38 2.33
N ILE A 66 17.06 -0.94 3.07
CA ILE A 66 15.75 -1.58 3.14
C ILE A 66 14.70 -0.60 2.62
N VAL A 67 14.00 -0.97 1.56
CA VAL A 67 12.87 -0.24 0.99
C VAL A 67 11.60 -1.02 1.26
N TYR A 68 10.63 -0.40 1.93
CA TYR A 68 9.35 -1.01 2.19
C TYR A 68 8.24 -0.21 1.48
N ILE A 69 7.58 -0.84 0.53
CA ILE A 69 6.48 -0.31 -0.26
C ILE A 69 5.24 -1.14 0.05
N GLY A 70 4.09 -0.50 0.21
CA GLY A 70 2.84 -1.21 0.45
C GLY A 70 1.66 -0.29 0.74
N THR A 71 0.50 -0.90 0.91
CA THR A 71 -0.76 -0.26 1.25
C THR A 71 -1.04 -0.37 2.74
N LEU A 72 -1.52 0.72 3.36
CA LEU A 72 -1.94 0.70 4.77
C LEU A 72 -3.30 -0.01 4.90
N LEU A 73 -3.28 -1.28 5.26
CA LEU A 73 -4.49 -2.09 5.41
C LEU A 73 -5.05 -2.06 6.84
N HIS A 74 -4.20 -1.79 7.84
CA HIS A 74 -4.61 -1.77 9.24
C HIS A 74 -3.77 -0.79 10.06
N TYR A 75 -4.38 -0.08 11.03
CA TYR A 75 -3.69 0.90 11.87
C TYR A 75 -2.57 0.30 12.74
N ASP A 76 -2.67 -0.99 13.09
CA ASP A 76 -1.67 -1.75 13.89
C ASP A 76 -0.84 -2.71 13.01
N SER A 77 -0.73 -2.43 11.71
CA SER A 77 0.06 -3.24 10.78
C SER A 77 1.56 -2.99 10.91
N LEU A 78 2.37 -3.84 10.31
CA LEU A 78 3.83 -3.67 10.27
C LEU A 78 4.20 -2.37 9.55
N LEU A 79 3.57 -2.11 8.39
CA LEU A 79 3.81 -0.88 7.64
C LEU A 79 3.43 0.37 8.44
N ALA A 80 2.27 0.35 9.14
CA ALA A 80 1.85 1.45 9.99
C ALA A 80 2.87 1.77 11.09
N LYS A 81 3.42 0.75 11.74
CA LYS A 81 4.48 0.89 12.76
C LYS A 81 5.81 1.37 12.16
N THR A 82 6.14 0.91 10.95
CA THR A 82 7.37 1.33 10.27
C THR A 82 7.30 2.79 9.84
N LEU A 83 6.13 3.29 9.42
CA LEU A 83 5.92 4.71 9.08
C LEU A 83 6.16 5.67 10.24
N THR A 84 5.93 5.22 11.47
CA THR A 84 6.15 6.04 12.69
C THR A 84 7.51 5.82 13.33
N ASN A 85 8.31 4.91 12.80
CA ASN A 85 9.63 4.60 13.34
C ASN A 85 10.68 5.62 12.83
N PRO A 86 11.34 6.39 13.71
CA PRO A 86 12.30 7.42 13.31
C PRO A 86 13.56 6.87 12.62
N ALA A 87 13.81 5.57 12.69
CA ALA A 87 14.91 4.93 11.95
C ALA A 87 14.66 4.84 10.42
N TYR A 88 13.44 5.12 9.97
CA TYR A 88 13.07 5.07 8.56
C TYR A 88 12.68 6.45 8.05
N ARG A 89 13.10 6.76 6.82
CA ARG A 89 12.55 7.89 6.08
C ARG A 89 11.25 7.44 5.42
N SER A 90 10.13 7.98 5.89
CA SER A 90 8.80 7.54 5.48
C SER A 90 8.08 8.60 4.65
N ILE A 91 7.37 8.15 3.61
CA ILE A 91 6.51 8.99 2.78
C ILE A 91 5.15 8.29 2.66
N LYS A 92 4.08 9.01 2.96
CA LYS A 92 2.71 8.52 2.83
C LYS A 92 1.95 9.33 1.79
N TYR A 93 1.40 8.64 0.81
CA TYR A 93 0.53 9.23 -0.21
C TYR A 93 -0.94 8.87 0.06
N LYS A 94 -1.83 9.84 -0.09
CA LYS A 94 -3.28 9.62 -0.10
C LYS A 94 -3.75 9.67 -1.56
N ALA A 95 -4.50 8.69 -2.02
CA ALA A 95 -5.08 8.71 -3.37
C ALA A 95 -6.07 9.88 -3.53
N VAL A 96 -6.90 10.11 -2.51
CA VAL A 96 -7.82 11.24 -2.41
C VAL A 96 -7.42 12.07 -1.19
N ILE A 97 -7.13 13.35 -1.41
CA ILE A 97 -6.77 14.30 -0.35
C ILE A 97 -8.05 14.89 0.24
N GLN A 98 -9.00 15.25 -0.61
CA GLN A 98 -10.30 15.80 -0.26
C GLN A 98 -11.37 15.18 -1.15
N PHE A 99 -12.43 14.66 -0.53
CA PHE A 99 -13.59 14.15 -1.24
C PHE A 99 -14.47 15.31 -1.73
N SER A 100 -15.26 15.04 -2.76
CA SER A 100 -16.29 15.93 -3.25
C SER A 100 -17.30 16.27 -2.14
N GLN A 101 -17.91 17.43 -2.24
CA GLN A 101 -19.02 17.84 -1.37
C GLN A 101 -20.41 17.46 -1.93
N ALA A 102 -20.45 16.84 -3.10
CA ALA A 102 -21.67 16.41 -3.77
C ALA A 102 -22.15 15.03 -3.29
N ASP A 103 -22.31 14.87 -1.97
CA ASP A 103 -22.69 13.59 -1.35
C ASP A 103 -24.01 13.03 -1.89
N ASP A 104 -24.97 13.90 -2.20
CA ASP A 104 -26.26 13.54 -2.77
C ASP A 104 -26.15 12.92 -4.17
N LEU A 105 -25.28 13.45 -5.02
CA LEU A 105 -25.02 12.88 -6.36
C LEU A 105 -24.27 11.55 -6.25
N TRP A 106 -23.34 11.44 -5.32
CA TRP A 106 -22.63 10.18 -5.09
C TRP A 106 -23.55 9.09 -4.53
N GLN A 107 -24.49 9.42 -3.64
CA GLN A 107 -25.51 8.49 -3.15
C GLN A 107 -26.44 8.01 -4.26
N GLN A 108 -26.87 8.92 -5.16
CA GLN A 108 -27.66 8.54 -6.33
C GLN A 108 -26.88 7.61 -7.25
N TRP A 109 -25.62 7.93 -7.53
CA TRP A 109 -24.76 7.07 -8.32
C TRP A 109 -24.60 5.68 -7.68
N GLU A 110 -24.36 5.61 -6.38
CA GLU A 110 -24.24 4.37 -5.63
C GLU A 110 -25.53 3.54 -5.70
N SER A 111 -26.70 4.18 -5.57
CA SER A 111 -27.98 3.50 -5.66
C SER A 111 -28.21 2.84 -7.03
N ILE A 112 -27.81 3.51 -8.10
CA ILE A 112 -27.87 2.94 -9.45
C ILE A 112 -26.87 1.77 -9.59
N PHE A 113 -25.63 1.96 -9.16
CA PHE A 113 -24.56 0.97 -9.31
C PHE A 113 -24.82 -0.31 -8.50
N THR A 114 -25.46 -0.18 -7.33
CA THR A 114 -25.72 -1.31 -6.41
C THR A 114 -27.06 -1.99 -6.65
N ASP A 115 -27.87 -1.52 -7.59
CA ASP A 115 -29.16 -2.16 -7.92
C ASP A 115 -28.95 -3.47 -8.68
N LEU A 116 -28.91 -4.57 -7.93
CA LEU A 116 -28.72 -5.93 -8.49
C LEU A 116 -29.90 -6.42 -9.33
N SER A 117 -31.05 -5.73 -9.31
CA SER A 117 -32.23 -6.06 -10.15
C SER A 117 -32.12 -5.49 -11.58
N ASN A 118 -31.18 -4.58 -11.79
CA ASN A 118 -30.95 -3.92 -13.08
C ASN A 118 -29.66 -4.46 -13.73
N ASP A 119 -29.81 -5.16 -14.83
CA ASP A 119 -28.68 -5.73 -15.60
C ASP A 119 -27.82 -4.63 -16.25
N ASP A 120 -28.38 -3.44 -16.53
CA ASP A 120 -27.70 -2.31 -17.16
C ASP A 120 -27.10 -1.32 -16.14
N ARG A 121 -27.12 -1.62 -14.85
CA ARG A 121 -26.69 -0.73 -13.75
C ARG A 121 -25.31 -0.09 -13.95
N GLU A 122 -24.34 -0.81 -14.51
CA GLU A 122 -23.00 -0.29 -14.71
C GLU A 122 -22.97 0.79 -15.82
N SER A 123 -23.70 0.56 -16.92
CA SER A 123 -23.78 1.53 -18.00
C SER A 123 -24.61 2.76 -17.60
N GLU A 124 -25.67 2.57 -16.84
CA GLU A 124 -26.49 3.67 -16.29
C GLU A 124 -25.72 4.51 -15.27
N ALA A 125 -25.00 3.86 -14.35
CA ALA A 125 -24.14 4.55 -13.40
C ALA A 125 -23.02 5.34 -14.09
N LEU A 126 -22.44 4.77 -15.15
CA LEU A 126 -21.44 5.48 -15.97
C LEU A 126 -22.05 6.70 -16.67
N ALA A 127 -23.23 6.55 -17.28
CA ALA A 127 -23.95 7.64 -17.93
C ALA A 127 -24.30 8.75 -16.94
N PHE A 128 -24.80 8.38 -15.74
CA PHE A 128 -25.08 9.31 -14.67
C PHE A 128 -23.83 10.08 -14.24
N PHE A 129 -22.71 9.38 -14.02
CA PHE A 129 -21.44 10.03 -13.69
C PHE A 129 -20.97 10.98 -14.78
N GLN A 130 -21.08 10.59 -16.05
CA GLN A 130 -20.69 11.45 -17.17
C GLN A 130 -21.55 12.72 -17.27
N ALA A 131 -22.86 12.61 -17.03
CA ALA A 131 -23.79 13.73 -17.05
C ALA A 131 -23.56 14.73 -15.91
N HIS A 132 -23.10 14.27 -14.74
CA HIS A 132 -22.92 15.09 -13.53
C HIS A 132 -21.45 15.26 -13.13
N LYS A 133 -20.52 14.90 -13.99
CA LYS A 133 -19.08 14.78 -13.70
C LYS A 133 -18.49 16.03 -13.05
N GLU A 134 -18.80 17.21 -13.54
CA GLU A 134 -18.25 18.47 -13.03
C GLU A 134 -18.73 18.70 -11.58
N ALA A 135 -20.01 18.59 -11.34
CA ALA A 135 -20.61 18.76 -10.00
C ALA A 135 -20.13 17.66 -9.04
N MET A 136 -20.07 16.41 -9.48
CA MET A 136 -19.62 15.29 -8.66
C MET A 136 -18.12 15.36 -8.31
N LEU A 137 -17.31 16.05 -9.10
CA LEU A 137 -15.87 16.23 -8.85
C LEU A 137 -15.54 17.59 -8.24
N GLU A 138 -16.50 18.47 -8.07
CA GLU A 138 -16.30 19.78 -7.46
C GLU A 138 -15.72 19.63 -6.04
N GLY A 139 -14.66 20.36 -5.75
CA GLY A 139 -13.97 20.28 -4.47
C GLY A 139 -13.12 19.03 -4.26
N THR A 140 -13.17 18.06 -5.18
CA THR A 140 -12.33 16.86 -5.08
C THR A 140 -10.86 17.21 -5.34
N GLN A 141 -9.99 16.80 -4.43
CA GLN A 141 -8.55 16.89 -4.61
C GLN A 141 -7.92 15.51 -4.58
N SER A 142 -7.39 15.06 -5.71
CA SER A 142 -6.62 13.82 -5.81
C SER A 142 -5.11 14.09 -5.72
N CYS A 143 -4.36 13.09 -5.27
CA CYS A 143 -2.91 13.14 -5.26
C CYS A 143 -2.38 12.95 -6.69
N GLY A 144 -2.09 14.07 -7.39
CA GLY A 144 -1.42 14.05 -8.68
C GLY A 144 0.11 14.14 -8.52
N ARG A 145 0.87 13.81 -9.58
CA ARG A 145 2.35 13.84 -9.58
C ARG A 145 2.98 15.16 -9.10
N LYS A 146 2.21 16.26 -9.06
CA LYS A 146 2.70 17.61 -8.71
C LYS A 146 2.13 18.18 -7.41
N SER A 147 1.22 17.49 -6.73
CA SER A 147 0.44 18.06 -5.62
C SER A 147 0.36 17.21 -4.35
N CYS A 148 1.12 16.12 -4.23
CA CYS A 148 1.17 15.37 -2.98
C CYS A 148 2.06 16.07 -1.96
N PRO A 149 1.53 16.53 -0.82
CA PRO A 149 2.37 17.02 0.25
C PRO A 149 3.18 15.85 0.81
N THR A 150 4.51 15.99 0.76
CA THR A 150 5.42 15.15 1.52
C THR A 150 5.20 15.43 2.99
N THR A 151 4.57 14.52 3.70
CA THR A 151 4.55 14.56 5.17
C THR A 151 5.92 14.08 5.66
N THR A 152 6.69 15.00 6.18
CA THR A 152 7.89 14.74 6.98
C THR A 152 7.54 14.04 8.28
#